data_a0ca0eaec668743808ab5e2ebf59eb4e
#
_entry.id   a0ca0eaec668743808ab5e2ebf59eb4e
#
_cell.length_a   1.000
_cell.length_b   1.000
_cell.length_c   1.000
_cell.angle_alpha   90.00
_cell.angle_beta   90.00
_cell.angle_gamma   90.00
#
_symmetry.space_group_name_H-M   'P 1'
#
loop_
_entity.id
_entity.type
_entity.pdbx_description
1 polymer ?
#
loop_
_entity_poly.entity_id
_entity_poly.type
_entity_poly.pdbx_seq_one_letter_code
_entity_poly.pdbx_strand_id
1 'polypeptide(L)'
;MTEMKNNIRQRSNGTWEGRYYDVDGKQHSLYGRTKAIVKDKLAEKRAEIAQGTSITETDLTVEQWGWEWMKTFKAGKVKHSTLDNYESDFRLHVVPYIGNVKLKGLTTLMVQRVYILLEKEGLSPKSIRNVHGMLHGMLDKAMKMDLIRKNVSKNCELPHIQQHEMHPLTKEEMGMFMNLAKDDEYYLMMRFDFFTGLRESELIGLTWDCVDFEKHTLRVYRQFVRIASGPDKGKMMYTPLKNGKERTITLTTTAMAVLQEAKRKQSEQRLRAGSSWHNEYNMIFTRNGMFVRFKTLYVHFKAIVKRMGRPGVRFHDVRHTYATLSLQSHVDPKTLSEALGHATVAFTLDVY
;
A
#
# COMPACT_ATOMS: atom_id res chain seq x y z
N MET A 1 -11.57 51.13 19.14
CA MET A 1 -10.14 50.92 18.85
C MET A 1 -9.37 51.18 20.14
N THR A 2 -9.09 50.16 20.91
CA THR A 2 -8.37 50.28 22.20
C THR A 2 -6.88 50.18 21.89
N GLU A 3 -6.15 51.29 22.15
CA GLU A 3 -4.67 51.32 22.05
C GLU A 3 -4.07 50.19 22.88
N MET A 4 -3.49 49.19 22.22
CA MET A 4 -2.75 48.12 22.88
C MET A 4 -1.43 48.69 23.40
N LYS A 5 -1.38 49.05 24.70
CA LYS A 5 -0.18 49.47 25.38
C LYS A 5 0.96 48.47 25.17
N ASN A 6 2.14 48.97 24.77
CA ASN A 6 3.37 48.17 24.64
C ASN A 6 3.78 47.64 26.03
N ASN A 7 3.40 46.40 26.36
CA ASN A 7 3.79 45.76 27.62
C ASN A 7 5.19 45.14 27.52
N ILE A 8 6.23 46.04 27.42
CA ILE A 8 7.64 45.64 27.51
C ILE A 8 8.20 46.17 28.82
N ARG A 9 8.75 45.29 29.64
CA ARG A 9 9.38 45.63 30.90
C ARG A 9 10.75 44.97 31.06
N GLN A 10 11.62 45.59 31.87
CA GLN A 10 12.85 44.95 32.30
C GLN A 10 12.61 44.18 33.60
N ARG A 11 13.09 42.94 33.67
CA ARG A 11 13.05 42.12 34.87
C ARG A 11 14.24 42.42 35.78
N SER A 12 14.17 42.05 37.05
CA SER A 12 15.24 42.23 38.06
C SER A 12 16.58 41.58 37.66
N ASN A 13 16.53 40.53 36.80
CA ASN A 13 17.73 39.87 36.27
C ASN A 13 18.31 40.53 35.00
N GLY A 14 17.86 41.74 34.66
CA GLY A 14 18.37 42.48 33.49
C GLY A 14 17.74 42.07 32.14
N THR A 15 16.96 40.99 32.07
CA THR A 15 16.31 40.52 30.85
C THR A 15 15.07 41.34 30.53
N TRP A 16 14.82 41.65 29.26
CA TRP A 16 13.59 42.32 28.84
C TRP A 16 12.50 41.30 28.53
N GLU A 17 11.27 41.55 29.00
CA GLU A 17 10.07 40.78 28.78
C GLU A 17 9.05 41.61 28.01
N GLY A 18 8.50 41.02 26.93
CA GLY A 18 7.36 41.58 26.19
C GLY A 18 6.19 40.59 26.20
N ARG A 19 4.97 41.10 26.35
CA ARG A 19 3.76 40.28 26.43
C ARG A 19 2.86 40.52 25.22
N TYR A 20 2.28 39.46 24.72
CA TYR A 20 1.26 39.49 23.67
C TYR A 20 0.15 38.47 23.99
N TYR A 21 -0.97 38.63 23.32
CA TYR A 21 -2.10 37.68 23.40
C TYR A 21 -2.22 36.95 22.07
N ASP A 22 -2.50 35.65 22.12
CA ASP A 22 -2.82 34.86 20.94
C ASP A 22 -4.27 35.09 20.47
N VAL A 23 -4.68 34.38 19.41
CA VAL A 23 -6.04 34.45 18.85
C VAL A 23 -7.12 34.00 19.83
N ASP A 24 -6.77 33.14 20.78
CA ASP A 24 -7.65 32.60 21.82
C ASP A 24 -7.69 33.50 23.07
N GLY A 25 -6.99 34.63 23.05
CA GLY A 25 -6.93 35.57 24.16
C GLY A 25 -5.99 35.16 25.30
N LYS A 26 -5.16 34.13 25.10
CA LYS A 26 -4.18 33.66 26.08
C LYS A 26 -2.92 34.49 26.04
N GLN A 27 -2.43 34.90 27.23
CA GLN A 27 -1.23 35.73 27.36
C GLN A 27 0.05 34.91 27.25
N HIS A 28 0.97 35.38 26.40
CA HIS A 28 2.32 34.84 26.21
C HIS A 28 3.40 35.90 26.48
N SER A 29 4.60 35.43 26.84
CA SER A 29 5.75 36.32 27.09
C SER A 29 6.91 35.95 26.18
N LEU A 30 7.57 37.00 25.64
CA LEU A 30 8.81 36.91 24.86
C LEU A 30 9.96 37.56 25.66
N TYR A 31 11.15 36.99 25.54
CA TYR A 31 12.33 37.48 26.27
C TYR A 31 13.43 37.82 25.32
N GLY A 32 14.25 38.84 25.72
CA GLY A 32 15.42 39.27 24.99
C GLY A 32 16.42 40.04 25.86
N ARG A 33 17.68 40.11 25.41
CA ARG A 33 18.73 40.80 26.13
C ARG A 33 18.59 42.34 26.07
N THR A 34 17.91 42.86 25.05
CA THR A 34 17.65 44.29 24.89
C THR A 34 16.19 44.56 24.60
N LYS A 35 15.76 45.82 24.90
CA LYS A 35 14.40 46.28 24.59
C LYS A 35 14.08 46.22 23.10
N ALA A 36 15.07 46.52 22.25
CA ALA A 36 14.93 46.48 20.80
C ALA A 36 14.61 45.06 20.30
N ILE A 37 15.36 44.05 20.70
CA ILE A 37 15.13 42.65 20.35
C ILE A 37 13.72 42.20 20.74
N VAL A 38 13.23 42.60 21.90
CA VAL A 38 11.88 42.22 22.36
C VAL A 38 10.80 42.94 21.55
N LYS A 39 11.06 44.22 21.18
CA LYS A 39 10.16 45.01 20.35
C LYS A 39 10.01 44.38 18.96
N ASP A 40 11.12 43.96 18.33
CA ASP A 40 11.13 43.36 17.02
C ASP A 40 10.42 42.00 17.03
N LYS A 41 10.72 41.16 18.03
CA LYS A 41 10.01 39.88 18.24
C LYS A 41 8.49 40.05 18.48
N LEU A 42 8.09 41.10 19.22
CA LEU A 42 6.67 41.42 19.42
C LEU A 42 6.01 41.91 18.14
N ALA A 43 6.68 42.71 17.34
CA ALA A 43 6.19 43.18 16.04
C ALA A 43 5.97 41.98 15.07
N GLU A 44 6.95 41.08 15.01
CA GLU A 44 6.86 39.83 14.23
C GLU A 44 5.67 38.98 14.66
N LYS A 45 5.53 38.74 15.99
CA LYS A 45 4.41 37.97 16.52
C LYS A 45 3.02 38.59 16.28
N ARG A 46 2.96 39.93 16.39
CA ARG A 46 1.70 40.66 16.10
C ARG A 46 1.35 40.61 14.62
N ALA A 47 2.35 40.69 13.74
CA ALA A 47 2.11 40.51 12.29
C ALA A 47 1.64 39.12 11.98
N GLU A 48 2.20 38.07 12.59
CA GLU A 48 1.75 36.67 12.47
C GLU A 48 0.28 36.52 12.91
N ILE A 49 -0.09 37.11 14.06
CA ILE A 49 -1.47 37.06 14.59
C ILE A 49 -2.44 37.82 13.68
N ALA A 50 -2.04 39.01 13.20
CA ALA A 50 -2.87 39.83 12.32
C ALA A 50 -3.09 39.18 10.93
N GLN A 51 -2.14 38.38 10.47
CA GLN A 51 -2.23 37.62 9.23
C GLN A 51 -2.99 36.29 9.39
N GLY A 52 -3.52 36.01 10.60
CA GLY A 52 -4.18 34.72 10.88
C GLY A 52 -3.21 33.53 10.90
N THR A 53 -1.89 33.78 10.91
CA THR A 53 -0.84 32.76 10.94
C THR A 53 -0.40 32.39 12.36
N SER A 54 -1.16 32.82 13.38
CA SER A 54 -0.91 32.42 14.78
C SER A 54 -1.22 30.91 14.92
N ILE A 55 -0.19 30.10 14.80
CA ILE A 55 -0.27 28.66 15.06
C ILE A 55 -0.45 28.51 16.57
N THR A 56 -1.57 27.94 17.00
CA THR A 56 -1.76 27.47 18.38
C THR A 56 -0.58 26.57 18.70
N GLU A 57 0.23 26.92 19.70
CA GLU A 57 1.40 26.11 20.07
C GLU A 57 0.93 24.77 20.62
N THR A 58 0.78 23.77 19.75
CA THR A 58 0.43 22.43 20.18
C THR A 58 1.67 21.77 20.75
N ASP A 59 1.55 21.20 21.94
CA ASP A 59 2.60 20.37 22.53
C ASP A 59 2.58 18.93 21.99
N LEU A 60 1.78 18.67 20.93
CA LEU A 60 1.66 17.36 20.31
C LEU A 60 3.00 16.86 19.81
N THR A 61 3.31 15.61 20.13
CA THR A 61 4.45 14.90 19.52
C THR A 61 4.11 14.38 18.13
N VAL A 62 5.13 14.01 17.37
CA VAL A 62 4.96 13.36 16.05
C VAL A 62 4.12 12.09 16.19
N GLU A 63 4.35 11.31 17.26
CA GLU A 63 3.59 10.08 17.51
C GLU A 63 2.12 10.37 17.80
N GLN A 64 1.82 11.28 18.70
CA GLN A 64 0.44 11.63 19.04
C GLN A 64 -0.33 12.14 17.84
N TRP A 65 0.29 13.04 17.06
CA TRP A 65 -0.34 13.53 15.83
C TRP A 65 -0.51 12.44 14.79
N GLY A 66 0.46 11.55 14.61
CA GLY A 66 0.40 10.47 13.63
C GLY A 66 -0.78 9.53 13.87
N TRP A 67 -0.99 9.11 15.11
CA TRP A 67 -2.14 8.28 15.48
C TRP A 67 -3.47 9.01 15.33
N GLU A 68 -3.53 10.28 15.74
CA GLU A 68 -4.73 11.12 15.55
C GLU A 68 -5.04 11.33 14.07
N TRP A 69 -4.03 11.60 13.25
CA TRP A 69 -4.20 11.73 11.80
C TRP A 69 -4.74 10.46 11.14
N MET A 70 -4.24 9.31 11.50
CA MET A 70 -4.72 8.04 10.97
C MET A 70 -6.18 7.79 11.38
N LYS A 71 -6.50 7.99 12.66
CA LYS A 71 -7.83 7.79 13.21
C LYS A 71 -8.86 8.74 12.60
N THR A 72 -8.54 10.04 12.52
CA THR A 72 -9.52 11.07 12.15
C THR A 72 -9.61 11.28 10.64
N PHE A 73 -8.49 11.17 9.91
CA PHE A 73 -8.44 11.56 8.51
C PHE A 73 -8.23 10.40 7.53
N LYS A 74 -7.84 9.22 7.99
CA LYS A 74 -7.59 8.05 7.11
C LYS A 74 -8.54 6.90 7.36
N ALA A 75 -8.92 6.63 8.60
CA ALA A 75 -9.89 5.59 8.91
C ALA A 75 -11.19 5.83 8.13
N GLY A 76 -11.69 4.78 7.47
CA GLY A 76 -12.89 4.83 6.61
C GLY A 76 -12.74 5.54 5.25
N LYS A 77 -11.62 6.26 5.01
CA LYS A 77 -11.37 6.96 3.72
C LYS A 77 -10.37 6.25 2.82
N VAL A 78 -9.52 5.43 3.38
CA VAL A 78 -8.59 4.58 2.63
C VAL A 78 -8.97 3.11 2.85
N LYS A 79 -8.48 2.23 1.95
CA LYS A 79 -8.69 0.79 2.13
C LYS A 79 -8.01 0.32 3.42
N HIS A 80 -8.59 -0.68 4.07
CA HIS A 80 -8.03 -1.26 5.31
C HIS A 80 -6.54 -1.63 5.13
N SER A 81 -6.17 -2.31 4.04
CA SER A 81 -4.77 -2.66 3.77
C SER A 81 -3.83 -1.46 3.65
N THR A 82 -4.32 -0.32 3.18
CA THR A 82 -3.53 0.92 3.13
C THR A 82 -3.34 1.52 4.52
N LEU A 83 -4.40 1.50 5.33
CA LEU A 83 -4.33 1.95 6.72
C LEU A 83 -3.35 1.08 7.52
N ASP A 84 -3.45 -0.25 7.38
CA ASP A 84 -2.54 -1.20 8.03
C ASP A 84 -1.07 -0.95 7.67
N ASN A 85 -0.80 -0.66 6.38
CA ASN A 85 0.55 -0.31 5.94
C ASN A 85 1.00 1.01 6.60
N TYR A 86 0.14 2.02 6.65
CA TYR A 86 0.46 3.28 7.34
C TYR A 86 0.75 3.08 8.82
N GLU A 87 -0.07 2.31 9.53
CA GLU A 87 0.14 1.98 10.95
C GLU A 87 1.45 1.21 11.17
N SER A 88 1.74 0.23 10.30
CA SER A 88 2.96 -0.55 10.37
C SER A 88 4.19 0.30 10.08
N ASP A 89 4.18 1.07 8.98
CA ASP A 89 5.28 1.95 8.59
C ASP A 89 5.54 3.01 9.67
N PHE A 90 4.48 3.59 10.22
CA PHE A 90 4.58 4.59 11.26
C PHE A 90 5.17 4.02 12.54
N ARG A 91 4.60 2.92 13.03
CA ARG A 91 5.01 2.27 14.29
C ARG A 91 6.45 1.75 14.23
N LEU A 92 6.85 1.15 13.09
CA LEU A 92 8.16 0.49 12.96
C LEU A 92 9.26 1.45 12.49
N HIS A 93 8.92 2.44 11.68
CA HIS A 93 9.90 3.23 10.93
C HIS A 93 9.89 4.73 11.22
N VAL A 94 8.94 5.24 12.02
CA VAL A 94 8.86 6.66 12.38
C VAL A 94 8.93 6.85 13.89
N VAL A 95 8.04 6.18 14.63
CA VAL A 95 7.92 6.32 16.08
C VAL A 95 9.23 6.07 16.83
N PRO A 96 10.03 5.03 16.52
CA PRO A 96 11.27 4.75 17.27
C PRO A 96 12.32 5.87 17.18
N TYR A 97 12.30 6.66 16.10
CA TYR A 97 13.35 7.66 15.83
C TYR A 97 12.93 9.09 16.17
N ILE A 98 11.68 9.45 15.85
CA ILE A 98 11.20 10.83 15.98
C ILE A 98 9.82 10.93 16.67
N GLY A 99 9.26 9.83 17.16
CA GLY A 99 7.93 9.81 17.80
C GLY A 99 7.78 10.80 18.93
N ASN A 100 8.78 10.90 19.81
CA ASN A 100 8.80 11.77 20.99
C ASN A 100 9.14 13.25 20.67
N VAL A 101 9.52 13.55 19.41
CA VAL A 101 9.82 14.92 19.01
C VAL A 101 8.53 15.73 18.96
N LYS A 102 8.52 16.93 19.57
CA LYS A 102 7.38 17.85 19.41
C LYS A 102 7.21 18.21 17.95
N LEU A 103 6.00 18.19 17.44
CA LEU A 103 5.68 18.39 16.03
C LEU A 103 6.24 19.73 15.52
N LYS A 104 6.16 20.80 16.32
CA LYS A 104 6.73 22.13 16.03
C LYS A 104 8.26 22.14 16.01
N GLY A 105 8.91 21.22 16.71
CA GLY A 105 10.37 21.08 16.79
C GLY A 105 10.96 20.16 15.72
N LEU A 106 10.13 19.49 14.92
CA LEU A 106 10.59 18.60 13.87
C LEU A 106 11.30 19.37 12.76
N THR A 107 12.47 18.90 12.36
CA THR A 107 13.28 19.51 11.30
C THR A 107 13.48 18.58 10.11
N THR A 108 13.77 19.14 8.93
CA THR A 108 14.12 18.38 7.73
C THR A 108 15.31 17.44 7.98
N LEU A 109 16.31 17.90 8.73
CA LEU A 109 17.49 17.10 9.06
C LEU A 109 17.13 15.86 9.91
N MET A 110 16.21 15.99 10.86
CA MET A 110 15.74 14.85 11.66
C MET A 110 15.05 13.80 10.76
N VAL A 111 14.17 14.24 9.88
CA VAL A 111 13.47 13.34 8.94
C VAL A 111 14.47 12.68 7.98
N GLN A 112 15.43 13.46 7.46
CA GLN A 112 16.48 12.92 6.57
C GLN A 112 17.33 11.85 7.27
N ARG A 113 17.68 12.05 8.53
CA ARG A 113 18.42 11.06 9.32
C ARG A 113 17.65 9.77 9.50
N VAL A 114 16.32 9.82 9.66
CA VAL A 114 15.48 8.62 9.71
C VAL A 114 15.64 7.83 8.41
N TYR A 115 15.54 8.44 7.24
CA TYR A 115 15.68 7.73 5.97
C TYR A 115 17.06 7.08 5.79
N ILE A 116 18.12 7.78 6.19
CA ILE A 116 19.49 7.25 6.17
C ILE A 116 19.64 6.02 7.12
N LEU A 117 19.01 6.09 8.30
CA LEU A 117 19.04 4.96 9.25
C LEU A 117 18.26 3.77 8.70
N LEU A 118 17.07 3.97 8.14
CA LEU A 118 16.27 2.91 7.53
C LEU A 118 17.01 2.25 6.36
N GLU A 119 17.74 3.01 5.56
CA GLU A 119 18.58 2.47 4.49
C GLU A 119 19.72 1.61 5.04
N LYS A 120 20.41 2.06 6.09
CA LYS A 120 21.45 1.30 6.78
C LYS A 120 20.93 0.01 7.43
N GLU A 121 19.68 0.00 7.87
CA GLU A 121 18.98 -1.19 8.39
C GLU A 121 18.50 -2.13 7.30
N GLY A 122 18.76 -1.81 6.03
CA GLY A 122 18.46 -2.68 4.89
C GLY A 122 17.05 -2.53 4.33
N LEU A 123 16.30 -1.47 4.68
CA LEU A 123 15.02 -1.20 4.02
C LEU A 123 15.24 -0.86 2.54
N SER A 124 14.37 -1.42 1.69
CA SER A 124 14.43 -1.12 0.27
C SER A 124 14.11 0.35 -0.02
N PRO A 125 14.69 0.95 -1.09
CA PRO A 125 14.35 2.30 -1.55
C PRO A 125 12.85 2.52 -1.71
N LYS A 126 12.13 1.50 -2.18
CA LYS A 126 10.66 1.54 -2.32
C LYS A 126 9.95 1.64 -0.97
N SER A 127 10.40 0.89 0.04
CA SER A 127 9.84 0.93 1.39
C SER A 127 10.07 2.29 2.04
N ILE A 128 11.28 2.85 1.93
CA ILE A 128 11.60 4.20 2.44
C ILE A 128 10.70 5.26 1.78
N ARG A 129 10.46 5.17 0.48
CA ARG A 129 9.53 6.08 -0.22
C ARG A 129 8.07 5.90 0.21
N ASN A 130 7.66 4.71 0.60
CA ASN A 130 6.32 4.50 1.17
C ASN A 130 6.21 5.18 2.55
N VAL A 131 7.21 5.00 3.43
CA VAL A 131 7.30 5.70 4.73
C VAL A 131 7.28 7.22 4.51
N HIS A 132 8.08 7.74 3.56
CA HIS A 132 8.06 9.15 3.21
C HIS A 132 6.68 9.63 2.76
N GLY A 133 6.01 8.91 1.85
CA GLY A 133 4.68 9.28 1.35
C GLY A 133 3.64 9.38 2.46
N MET A 134 3.66 8.44 3.41
CA MET A 134 2.81 8.46 4.60
C MET A 134 3.15 9.66 5.49
N LEU A 135 4.43 9.85 5.86
CA LEU A 135 4.90 10.93 6.71
C LEU A 135 4.64 12.30 6.08
N HIS A 136 4.89 12.43 4.77
CA HIS A 136 4.60 13.65 4.01
C HIS A 136 3.12 14.01 4.06
N GLY A 137 2.23 13.05 3.82
CA GLY A 137 0.79 13.26 3.89
C GLY A 137 0.30 13.63 5.29
N MET A 138 0.91 13.05 6.33
CA MET A 138 0.64 13.37 7.73
C MET A 138 1.05 14.81 8.08
N LEU A 139 2.26 15.22 7.69
CA LEU A 139 2.78 16.57 7.93
C LEU A 139 2.08 17.62 7.06
N ASP A 140 1.71 17.29 5.82
CA ASP A 140 0.90 18.17 4.97
C ASP A 140 -0.47 18.46 5.60
N LYS A 141 -1.07 17.44 6.21
CA LYS A 141 -2.33 17.64 6.96
C LYS A 141 -2.13 18.47 8.21
N ALA A 142 -1.01 18.27 8.94
CA ALA A 142 -0.66 19.11 10.09
C ALA A 142 -0.52 20.59 9.71
N MET A 143 0.12 20.85 8.57
CA MET A 143 0.26 22.20 8.02
C MET A 143 -1.09 22.82 7.66
N LYS A 144 -2.00 22.04 7.01
CA LYS A 144 -3.36 22.50 6.68
C LYS A 144 -4.29 22.66 7.89
N MET A 145 -3.89 22.16 9.04
CA MET A 145 -4.59 22.32 10.33
C MET A 145 -3.88 23.35 11.22
N ASP A 146 -2.95 24.12 10.67
CA ASP A 146 -2.18 25.16 11.36
C ASP A 146 -1.40 24.68 12.59
N LEU A 147 -1.07 23.37 12.66
CA LEU A 147 -0.26 22.77 13.73
C LEU A 147 1.25 23.00 13.50
N ILE A 148 1.67 23.18 12.26
CA ILE A 148 3.04 23.49 11.83
C ILE A 148 3.03 24.49 10.67
N ARG A 149 4.08 25.31 10.58
CA ARG A 149 4.21 26.34 9.53
C ARG A 149 4.57 25.77 8.15
N LYS A 150 5.30 24.67 8.11
CA LYS A 150 5.78 24.04 6.86
C LYS A 150 5.91 22.54 7.01
N ASN A 151 5.73 21.84 5.91
CA ASN A 151 6.00 20.41 5.84
C ASN A 151 7.51 20.19 5.64
N VAL A 152 8.18 19.76 6.71
CA VAL A 152 9.64 19.58 6.75
C VAL A 152 10.12 18.38 5.93
N SER A 153 9.24 17.43 5.58
CA SER A 153 9.61 16.29 4.74
C SER A 153 9.73 16.64 3.26
N LYS A 154 9.19 17.79 2.83
CA LYS A 154 9.15 18.20 1.41
C LYS A 154 10.51 18.25 0.75
N ASN A 155 11.54 18.68 1.50
CA ASN A 155 12.89 18.88 1.00
C ASN A 155 13.85 17.75 1.37
N CYS A 156 13.32 16.57 1.76
CA CYS A 156 14.16 15.41 2.02
C CYS A 156 14.55 14.73 0.71
N GLU A 157 15.78 14.27 0.66
CA GLU A 157 16.29 13.44 -0.43
C GLU A 157 15.86 11.98 -0.21
N LEU A 158 15.41 11.36 -1.28
CA LEU A 158 14.93 9.98 -1.24
C LEU A 158 15.83 9.06 -2.05
N PRO A 159 16.08 7.82 -1.58
CA PRO A 159 16.92 6.90 -2.30
C PRO A 159 16.33 6.60 -3.69
N HIS A 160 17.23 6.39 -4.66
CA HIS A 160 16.85 6.07 -6.02
C HIS A 160 16.25 4.66 -6.10
N ILE A 161 15.09 4.52 -6.76
CA ILE A 161 14.51 3.20 -7.06
C ILE A 161 15.16 2.69 -8.34
N GLN A 162 15.94 1.63 -8.24
CA GLN A 162 16.29 0.87 -9.43
C GLN A 162 15.02 0.19 -9.96
N GLN A 163 14.67 0.48 -11.20
CA GLN A 163 13.56 -0.22 -11.84
C GLN A 163 13.92 -1.70 -11.94
N HIS A 164 13.06 -2.54 -11.41
CA HIS A 164 13.22 -3.98 -11.55
C HIS A 164 12.81 -4.32 -12.98
N GLU A 165 13.78 -4.76 -13.76
CA GLU A 165 13.51 -5.28 -15.09
C GLU A 165 12.61 -6.52 -14.98
N MET A 166 11.51 -6.50 -15.71
CA MET A 166 10.59 -7.63 -15.74
C MET A 166 11.15 -8.69 -16.67
N HIS A 167 11.13 -9.93 -16.23
CA HIS A 167 11.60 -11.07 -17.00
C HIS A 167 10.46 -12.06 -17.22
N PRO A 168 9.49 -11.75 -18.11
CA PRO A 168 8.44 -12.70 -18.45
C PRO A 168 9.06 -13.97 -19.03
N LEU A 169 8.41 -15.10 -18.81
CA LEU A 169 8.85 -16.37 -19.38
C LEU A 169 8.59 -16.38 -20.89
N THR A 170 9.51 -16.96 -21.64
CA THR A 170 9.27 -17.24 -23.06
C THR A 170 8.27 -18.38 -23.23
N LYS A 171 7.80 -18.62 -24.47
CA LYS A 171 6.90 -19.73 -24.77
C LYS A 171 7.54 -21.08 -24.45
N GLU A 172 8.84 -21.23 -24.72
CA GLU A 172 9.63 -22.43 -24.43
C GLU A 172 9.78 -22.62 -22.91
N GLU A 173 10.09 -21.56 -22.18
CA GLU A 173 10.20 -21.59 -20.71
C GLU A 173 8.85 -21.89 -20.05
N MET A 174 7.73 -21.36 -20.60
CA MET A 174 6.38 -21.74 -20.15
C MET A 174 6.12 -23.22 -20.38
N GLY A 175 6.53 -23.78 -21.55
CA GLY A 175 6.45 -25.21 -21.84
C GLY A 175 7.27 -26.04 -20.84
N MET A 176 8.52 -25.62 -20.53
CA MET A 176 9.37 -26.25 -19.51
C MET A 176 8.70 -26.21 -18.12
N PHE A 177 8.13 -25.06 -17.73
CA PHE A 177 7.38 -24.95 -16.49
C PHE A 177 6.26 -25.97 -16.41
N MET A 178 5.44 -26.07 -17.46
CA MET A 178 4.31 -27.02 -17.51
C MET A 178 4.76 -28.47 -17.36
N ASN A 179 5.87 -28.85 -17.99
CA ASN A 179 6.43 -30.18 -17.88
C ASN A 179 6.94 -30.50 -16.48
N LEU A 180 7.60 -29.56 -15.83
CA LEU A 180 8.12 -29.74 -14.49
C LEU A 180 7.04 -29.69 -13.40
N ALA A 181 5.94 -29.00 -13.68
CA ALA A 181 4.82 -28.80 -12.75
C ALA A 181 3.74 -29.89 -12.83
N LYS A 182 3.71 -30.74 -13.88
CA LYS A 182 2.58 -31.63 -14.20
C LYS A 182 2.13 -32.56 -13.05
N ASP A 183 3.07 -32.96 -12.20
CA ASP A 183 2.80 -33.84 -11.06
C ASP A 183 2.58 -33.07 -9.75
N ASP A 184 2.64 -31.73 -9.77
CA ASP A 184 2.38 -30.88 -8.62
C ASP A 184 0.87 -30.80 -8.32
N GLU A 185 0.50 -30.83 -7.03
CA GLU A 185 -0.91 -30.76 -6.63
C GLU A 185 -1.62 -29.48 -7.06
N TYR A 186 -0.85 -28.37 -7.25
CA TYR A 186 -1.36 -27.07 -7.69
C TYR A 186 -1.16 -26.80 -9.20
N TYR A 187 -0.76 -27.82 -9.97
CA TYR A 187 -0.49 -27.69 -11.39
C TYR A 187 -1.62 -27.02 -12.17
N LEU A 188 -2.86 -27.49 -11.98
CA LEU A 188 -4.01 -26.95 -12.73
C LEU A 188 -4.25 -25.47 -12.40
N MET A 189 -4.05 -25.08 -11.14
CA MET A 189 -4.19 -23.70 -10.72
C MET A 189 -3.11 -22.81 -11.34
N MET A 190 -1.84 -23.23 -11.31
CA MET A 190 -0.74 -22.51 -11.95
C MET A 190 -0.92 -22.46 -13.46
N ARG A 191 -1.29 -23.58 -14.10
CA ARG A 191 -1.56 -23.66 -15.52
C ARG A 191 -2.69 -22.73 -15.95
N PHE A 192 -3.76 -22.63 -15.19
CA PHE A 192 -4.88 -21.73 -15.47
C PHE A 192 -4.43 -20.26 -15.44
N ASP A 193 -3.56 -19.88 -14.51
CA ASP A 193 -3.05 -18.52 -14.40
C ASP A 193 -2.22 -18.10 -15.61
N PHE A 194 -1.43 -19.00 -16.20
CA PHE A 194 -0.69 -18.73 -17.44
C PHE A 194 -1.59 -18.43 -18.63
N PHE A 195 -2.85 -18.88 -18.62
CA PHE A 195 -3.82 -18.61 -19.69
C PHE A 195 -4.84 -17.51 -19.38
N THR A 196 -4.78 -16.91 -18.18
CA THR A 196 -5.74 -15.89 -17.76
C THR A 196 -5.10 -14.64 -17.17
N GLY A 197 -3.87 -14.73 -16.69
CA GLY A 197 -3.13 -13.63 -16.12
C GLY A 197 -3.84 -12.96 -14.93
N LEU A 198 -4.56 -13.73 -14.13
CA LEU A 198 -5.30 -13.24 -12.97
C LEU A 198 -4.34 -12.66 -11.90
N ARG A 199 -4.86 -11.81 -11.02
CA ARG A 199 -4.11 -11.51 -9.80
C ARG A 199 -4.20 -12.70 -8.84
N GLU A 200 -3.16 -12.92 -8.04
CA GLU A 200 -3.10 -14.04 -7.09
C GLU A 200 -4.35 -14.18 -6.22
N SER A 201 -4.87 -13.05 -5.69
CA SER A 201 -6.06 -13.02 -4.85
C SER A 201 -7.37 -13.28 -5.62
N GLU A 202 -7.38 -13.00 -6.91
CA GLU A 202 -8.48 -13.34 -7.82
C GLU A 202 -8.44 -14.84 -8.12
N LEU A 203 -7.26 -15.38 -8.47
CA LEU A 203 -7.05 -16.78 -8.81
C LEU A 203 -7.44 -17.74 -7.66
N ILE A 204 -6.91 -17.48 -6.44
CA ILE A 204 -7.22 -18.33 -5.29
C ILE A 204 -8.68 -18.23 -4.84
N GLY A 205 -9.36 -17.14 -5.20
CA GLY A 205 -10.75 -16.89 -4.87
C GLY A 205 -11.76 -17.31 -5.95
N LEU A 206 -11.34 -17.98 -7.02
CA LEU A 206 -12.25 -18.39 -8.08
C LEU A 206 -13.25 -19.44 -7.60
N THR A 207 -14.49 -19.27 -7.98
CA THR A 207 -15.61 -20.14 -7.67
C THR A 207 -16.31 -20.59 -8.93
N TRP A 208 -17.03 -21.71 -8.89
CA TRP A 208 -17.67 -22.27 -10.08
C TRP A 208 -18.76 -21.37 -10.67
N ASP A 209 -19.38 -20.54 -9.87
CA ASP A 209 -20.37 -19.52 -10.32
C ASP A 209 -19.74 -18.38 -11.13
N CYS A 210 -18.41 -18.25 -11.12
CA CYS A 210 -17.69 -17.30 -11.96
C CYS A 210 -17.59 -17.75 -13.42
N VAL A 211 -17.80 -19.03 -13.73
CA VAL A 211 -17.55 -19.64 -15.05
C VAL A 211 -18.84 -19.90 -15.80
N ASP A 212 -18.95 -19.35 -16.99
CA ASP A 212 -19.97 -19.71 -17.97
C ASP A 212 -19.32 -20.68 -18.99
N PHE A 213 -19.69 -21.97 -18.88
CA PHE A 213 -19.15 -23.03 -19.73
C PHE A 213 -19.70 -22.99 -21.17
N GLU A 214 -20.88 -22.42 -21.39
CA GLU A 214 -21.48 -22.29 -22.72
C GLU A 214 -20.88 -21.12 -23.50
N LYS A 215 -20.71 -19.99 -22.82
CA LYS A 215 -20.13 -18.78 -23.42
C LYS A 215 -18.60 -18.75 -23.39
N HIS A 216 -17.97 -19.72 -22.73
CA HIS A 216 -16.52 -19.75 -22.48
C HIS A 216 -16.03 -18.46 -21.83
N THR A 217 -16.70 -18.01 -20.76
CA THR A 217 -16.32 -16.76 -20.08
C THR A 217 -16.09 -16.97 -18.58
N LEU A 218 -15.23 -16.12 -18.04
CA LEU A 218 -14.92 -16.02 -16.60
C LEU A 218 -15.24 -14.63 -16.12
N ARG A 219 -16.16 -14.49 -15.17
CA ARG A 219 -16.45 -13.21 -14.50
C ARG A 219 -15.57 -13.05 -13.28
N VAL A 220 -14.76 -11.99 -13.23
CA VAL A 220 -13.91 -11.64 -12.10
C VAL A 220 -14.51 -10.41 -11.40
N TYR A 221 -15.13 -10.60 -10.24
CA TYR A 221 -15.87 -9.55 -9.53
C TYR A 221 -15.49 -9.42 -8.05
N ARG A 222 -14.70 -10.35 -7.52
CA ARG A 222 -14.24 -10.36 -6.13
C ARG A 222 -12.85 -10.97 -6.02
N GLN A 223 -12.21 -10.78 -4.89
CA GLN A 223 -10.92 -11.38 -4.56
C GLN A 223 -10.96 -12.01 -3.18
N PHE A 224 -10.16 -13.04 -2.94
CA PHE A 224 -10.08 -13.73 -1.66
C PHE A 224 -8.76 -13.37 -0.98
N VAL A 225 -8.83 -12.69 0.17
CA VAL A 225 -7.67 -12.11 0.83
C VAL A 225 -7.67 -12.40 2.32
N ARG A 226 -6.50 -12.39 2.92
CA ARG A 226 -6.37 -12.38 4.37
C ARG A 226 -6.60 -10.97 4.89
N ILE A 227 -7.53 -10.84 5.84
CA ILE A 227 -7.79 -9.56 6.49
C ILE A 227 -6.64 -9.24 7.44
N ALA A 228 -6.05 -8.06 7.28
CA ALA A 228 -4.85 -7.67 8.02
C ALA A 228 -5.17 -6.98 9.35
N SER A 229 -6.33 -6.31 9.49
CA SER A 229 -6.73 -5.58 10.69
C SER A 229 -8.23 -5.68 10.97
N GLY A 230 -8.65 -5.12 12.11
CA GLY A 230 -10.05 -5.11 12.53
C GLY A 230 -10.53 -6.42 13.15
N PRO A 231 -11.85 -6.59 13.38
CA PRO A 231 -12.43 -7.75 14.07
C PRO A 231 -12.15 -9.09 13.38
N ASP A 232 -11.99 -9.07 12.05
CA ASP A 232 -11.74 -10.25 11.24
C ASP A 232 -10.25 -10.47 10.91
N LYS A 233 -9.35 -9.81 11.62
CA LYS A 233 -7.90 -9.95 11.42
C LYS A 233 -7.46 -11.42 11.41
N GLY A 234 -6.73 -11.78 10.36
CA GLY A 234 -6.20 -13.13 10.16
C GLY A 234 -7.13 -14.08 9.42
N LYS A 235 -8.42 -13.76 9.30
CA LYS A 235 -9.37 -14.56 8.51
C LYS A 235 -9.17 -14.35 7.02
N MET A 236 -9.48 -15.38 6.25
CA MET A 236 -9.57 -15.31 4.79
C MET A 236 -11.01 -14.96 4.42
N MET A 237 -11.20 -13.93 3.61
CA MET A 237 -12.54 -13.44 3.24
C MET A 237 -12.59 -12.90 1.82
N TYR A 238 -13.76 -12.95 1.21
CA TYR A 238 -14.03 -12.26 -0.04
C TYR A 238 -14.12 -10.74 0.20
N THR A 239 -13.46 -10.00 -0.66
CA THR A 239 -13.54 -8.54 -0.70
C THR A 239 -13.75 -8.05 -2.14
N PRO A 240 -14.28 -6.84 -2.34
CA PRO A 240 -14.32 -6.24 -3.66
C PRO A 240 -12.93 -6.16 -4.30
N LEU A 241 -12.88 -6.13 -5.62
CA LEU A 241 -11.64 -5.99 -6.37
C LEU A 241 -10.87 -4.72 -5.99
N LYS A 242 -9.53 -4.76 -6.12
CA LYS A 242 -8.66 -3.63 -5.77
C LYS A 242 -9.06 -2.33 -6.48
N ASN A 243 -9.52 -2.40 -7.72
CA ASN A 243 -9.94 -1.25 -8.52
C ASN A 243 -11.46 -1.03 -8.53
N GLY A 244 -12.23 -1.85 -7.81
CA GLY A 244 -13.70 -1.80 -7.76
C GLY A 244 -14.41 -2.15 -9.08
N LYS A 245 -13.65 -2.49 -10.14
CA LYS A 245 -14.21 -2.80 -11.48
C LYS A 245 -14.18 -4.30 -11.72
N GLU A 246 -15.35 -4.88 -11.86
CA GLU A 246 -15.50 -6.25 -12.36
C GLU A 246 -15.20 -6.32 -13.86
N ARG A 247 -14.85 -7.52 -14.31
CA ARG A 247 -14.58 -7.78 -15.71
C ARG A 247 -14.92 -9.22 -16.09
N THR A 248 -15.21 -9.42 -17.37
CA THR A 248 -15.40 -10.73 -17.97
C THR A 248 -14.24 -11.03 -18.90
N ILE A 249 -13.63 -12.19 -18.75
CA ILE A 249 -12.51 -12.67 -19.57
C ILE A 249 -13.05 -13.78 -20.45
N THR A 250 -12.81 -13.71 -21.77
CA THR A 250 -13.06 -14.82 -22.69
C THR A 250 -11.96 -15.86 -22.49
N LEU A 251 -12.36 -17.10 -22.23
CA LEU A 251 -11.45 -18.21 -21.98
C LEU A 251 -11.10 -18.93 -23.30
N THR A 252 -9.81 -19.19 -23.47
CA THR A 252 -9.34 -20.04 -24.57
C THR A 252 -9.78 -21.50 -24.35
N THR A 253 -9.79 -22.28 -25.44
CA THR A 253 -10.06 -23.72 -25.36
C THR A 253 -9.14 -24.44 -24.36
N THR A 254 -7.87 -24.00 -24.29
CA THR A 254 -6.90 -24.55 -23.31
C THR A 254 -7.30 -24.22 -21.88
N ALA A 255 -7.71 -22.97 -21.59
CA ALA A 255 -8.18 -22.58 -20.26
C ALA A 255 -9.46 -23.35 -19.86
N MET A 256 -10.38 -23.54 -20.80
CA MET A 256 -11.59 -24.34 -20.59
C MET A 256 -11.27 -25.82 -20.27
N ALA A 257 -10.30 -26.40 -20.99
CA ALA A 257 -9.86 -27.79 -20.72
C ALA A 257 -9.28 -27.92 -19.29
N VAL A 258 -8.54 -26.92 -18.82
CA VAL A 258 -8.04 -26.89 -17.42
C VAL A 258 -9.17 -26.87 -16.42
N LEU A 259 -10.21 -26.08 -16.65
CA LEU A 259 -11.39 -26.03 -15.77
C LEU A 259 -12.18 -27.35 -15.77
N GLN A 260 -12.33 -27.97 -16.93
CA GLN A 260 -12.99 -29.29 -17.04
C GLN A 260 -12.19 -30.35 -16.28
N GLU A 261 -10.86 -30.36 -16.39
CA GLU A 261 -10.00 -31.28 -15.66
C GLU A 261 -10.06 -31.00 -14.15
N ALA A 262 -10.06 -29.71 -13.73
CA ALA A 262 -10.22 -29.33 -12.33
C ALA A 262 -11.56 -29.81 -11.76
N LYS A 263 -12.65 -29.66 -12.52
CA LYS A 263 -13.99 -30.15 -12.12
C LYS A 263 -14.02 -31.66 -11.94
N ARG A 264 -13.42 -32.39 -12.87
CA ARG A 264 -13.31 -33.85 -12.79
C ARG A 264 -12.52 -34.29 -11.54
N LYS A 265 -11.30 -33.73 -11.35
CA LYS A 265 -10.45 -34.03 -10.19
C LYS A 265 -11.14 -33.69 -8.86
N GLN A 266 -11.82 -32.54 -8.81
CA GLN A 266 -12.55 -32.13 -7.61
C GLN A 266 -13.73 -33.07 -7.30
N SER A 267 -14.44 -33.54 -8.34
CA SER A 267 -15.52 -34.54 -8.17
C SER A 267 -14.98 -35.86 -7.63
N GLU A 268 -13.85 -36.34 -8.13
CA GLU A 268 -13.18 -37.55 -7.60
C GLU A 268 -12.75 -37.38 -6.14
N GLN A 269 -12.17 -36.21 -5.79
CA GLN A 269 -11.77 -35.88 -4.41
C GLN A 269 -12.99 -35.84 -3.49
N ARG A 270 -14.11 -35.26 -3.94
CA ARG A 270 -15.37 -35.22 -3.20
C ARG A 270 -15.92 -36.61 -2.92
N LEU A 271 -15.90 -37.48 -3.92
CA LEU A 271 -16.35 -38.88 -3.76
C LEU A 271 -15.49 -39.64 -2.76
N ARG A 272 -14.15 -39.46 -2.81
CA ARG A 272 -13.21 -40.09 -1.86
C ARG A 272 -13.37 -39.58 -0.43
N ALA A 273 -13.60 -38.27 -0.28
CA ALA A 273 -13.72 -37.64 1.03
C ALA A 273 -15.08 -37.86 1.70
N GLY A 274 -16.14 -38.19 0.92
CA GLY A 274 -17.48 -38.38 1.43
C GLY A 274 -17.97 -37.22 2.29
N SER A 275 -18.43 -37.51 3.50
CA SER A 275 -18.93 -36.52 4.46
C SER A 275 -17.86 -35.56 4.98
N SER A 276 -16.57 -35.86 4.79
CA SER A 276 -15.45 -35.00 5.18
C SER A 276 -15.14 -33.89 4.15
N TRP A 277 -15.88 -33.88 3.04
CA TRP A 277 -15.69 -32.85 2.01
C TRP A 277 -16.31 -31.51 2.45
N HIS A 278 -15.45 -30.48 2.51
CA HIS A 278 -15.87 -29.12 2.85
C HIS A 278 -15.35 -28.14 1.80
N ASN A 279 -16.21 -27.73 0.87
CA ASN A 279 -15.93 -26.61 -0.05
C ASN A 279 -17.03 -25.55 0.11
N GLU A 280 -17.03 -24.90 1.26
CA GLU A 280 -18.04 -23.93 1.69
C GLU A 280 -18.26 -22.80 0.67
N TYR A 281 -17.18 -22.35 0.04
CA TYR A 281 -17.23 -21.25 -0.93
C TYR A 281 -17.45 -21.72 -2.37
N ASN A 282 -17.61 -22.99 -2.63
CA ASN A 282 -17.72 -23.56 -3.99
C ASN A 282 -16.53 -23.17 -4.90
N MET A 283 -15.32 -23.16 -4.32
CA MET A 283 -14.09 -22.79 -5.02
C MET A 283 -13.68 -23.80 -6.09
N ILE A 284 -13.07 -23.30 -7.18
CA ILE A 284 -12.58 -24.12 -8.29
C ILE A 284 -11.32 -24.89 -7.85
N PHE A 285 -10.34 -24.18 -7.30
CA PHE A 285 -9.07 -24.75 -6.90
C PHE A 285 -9.03 -24.95 -5.38
N THR A 286 -9.07 -26.20 -4.96
CA THR A 286 -9.05 -26.55 -3.54
C THR A 286 -8.01 -27.63 -3.27
N ARG A 287 -7.61 -27.75 -2.02
CA ARG A 287 -6.88 -28.89 -1.50
C ARG A 287 -7.81 -29.66 -0.55
N ASN A 288 -8.28 -30.83 -0.97
CA ASN A 288 -9.26 -31.63 -0.22
C ASN A 288 -10.50 -30.81 0.23
N GLY A 289 -11.01 -29.95 -0.66
CA GLY A 289 -12.15 -29.08 -0.37
C GLY A 289 -11.80 -27.77 0.34
N MET A 290 -10.60 -27.66 0.92
CA MET A 290 -10.17 -26.42 1.60
C MET A 290 -9.54 -25.43 0.62
N PHE A 291 -9.66 -24.15 0.90
CA PHE A 291 -9.04 -23.10 0.09
C PHE A 291 -7.49 -23.20 0.12
N VAL A 292 -6.88 -22.85 -1.00
CA VAL A 292 -5.43 -22.80 -1.14
C VAL A 292 -4.91 -21.45 -0.61
N ARG A 293 -3.96 -21.47 0.32
CA ARG A 293 -3.29 -20.26 0.78
C ARG A 293 -2.23 -19.84 -0.25
N PHE A 294 -2.18 -18.55 -0.58
CA PHE A 294 -1.18 -18.04 -1.52
C PHE A 294 0.25 -18.44 -1.15
N LYS A 295 0.63 -18.35 0.14
CA LYS A 295 1.97 -18.77 0.58
C LYS A 295 2.30 -20.20 0.19
N THR A 296 1.34 -21.12 0.26
CA THR A 296 1.54 -22.52 -0.15
C THR A 296 1.75 -22.62 -1.65
N LEU A 297 0.85 -22.03 -2.45
CA LEU A 297 1.00 -21.96 -3.91
C LEU A 297 2.36 -21.35 -4.32
N TYR A 298 2.76 -20.27 -3.66
CA TYR A 298 4.02 -19.61 -3.92
C TYR A 298 5.24 -20.51 -3.66
N VAL A 299 5.24 -21.32 -2.59
CA VAL A 299 6.33 -22.27 -2.28
C VAL A 299 6.48 -23.30 -3.40
N HIS A 300 5.37 -23.88 -3.86
CA HIS A 300 5.37 -24.84 -4.97
C HIS A 300 5.86 -24.21 -6.26
N PHE A 301 5.33 -23.03 -6.62
CA PHE A 301 5.79 -22.26 -7.78
C PHE A 301 7.31 -21.99 -7.72
N LYS A 302 7.83 -21.51 -6.58
CA LYS A 302 9.26 -21.23 -6.40
C LYS A 302 10.14 -22.49 -6.52
N ALA A 303 9.67 -23.63 -6.07
CA ALA A 303 10.37 -24.89 -6.26
C ALA A 303 10.51 -25.25 -7.75
N ILE A 304 9.45 -25.02 -8.54
CA ILE A 304 9.44 -25.31 -9.98
C ILE A 304 10.37 -24.34 -10.73
N VAL A 305 10.26 -23.02 -10.52
CA VAL A 305 11.13 -22.04 -11.22
C VAL A 305 12.59 -22.15 -10.79
N LYS A 306 12.88 -22.64 -9.58
CA LYS A 306 14.25 -22.99 -9.16
C LYS A 306 14.78 -24.17 -9.96
N ARG A 307 13.99 -25.22 -10.19
CA ARG A 307 14.34 -26.39 -11.05
C ARG A 307 14.56 -25.98 -12.50
N MET A 308 13.88 -24.93 -12.97
CA MET A 308 14.08 -24.34 -14.30
C MET A 308 15.39 -23.52 -14.41
N GLY A 309 16.12 -23.30 -13.33
CA GLY A 309 17.25 -22.37 -13.33
C GLY A 309 16.86 -20.88 -13.32
N ARG A 310 15.58 -20.55 -13.04
CA ARG A 310 15.02 -19.20 -13.05
C ARG A 310 14.52 -18.76 -11.65
N PRO A 311 15.35 -18.82 -10.60
CA PRO A 311 14.92 -18.57 -9.21
C PRO A 311 14.43 -17.13 -8.97
N GLY A 312 14.79 -16.18 -9.85
CA GLY A 312 14.36 -14.78 -9.81
C GLY A 312 12.89 -14.56 -10.17
N VAL A 313 12.28 -15.47 -10.94
CA VAL A 313 10.88 -15.35 -11.38
C VAL A 313 9.92 -15.37 -10.20
N ARG A 314 9.02 -14.42 -10.17
CA ARG A 314 7.99 -14.26 -9.13
C ARG A 314 6.65 -14.80 -9.64
N PHE A 315 5.74 -15.15 -8.75
CA PHE A 315 4.40 -15.58 -9.15
C PHE A 315 3.67 -14.53 -10.00
N HIS A 316 3.82 -13.25 -9.67
CA HIS A 316 3.20 -12.16 -10.45
C HIS A 316 3.76 -12.05 -11.89
N ASP A 317 4.96 -12.57 -12.14
CA ASP A 317 5.55 -12.58 -13.49
C ASP A 317 4.83 -13.56 -14.43
N VAL A 318 4.00 -14.51 -13.91
CA VAL A 318 3.05 -15.32 -14.71
C VAL A 318 2.08 -14.41 -15.45
N ARG A 319 1.53 -13.41 -14.76
CA ARG A 319 0.64 -12.42 -15.37
C ARG A 319 1.39 -11.56 -16.42
N HIS A 320 2.65 -11.21 -16.16
CA HIS A 320 3.48 -10.53 -17.14
C HIS A 320 3.74 -11.41 -18.36
N THR A 321 3.99 -12.69 -18.15
CA THR A 321 4.13 -13.70 -19.21
C THR A 321 2.87 -13.78 -20.08
N TYR A 322 1.69 -13.92 -19.45
CA TYR A 322 0.41 -13.92 -20.15
C TYR A 322 0.24 -12.66 -21.02
N ALA A 323 0.52 -11.48 -20.47
CA ALA A 323 0.35 -10.22 -21.19
C ALA A 323 1.32 -10.12 -22.38
N THR A 324 2.61 -10.42 -22.18
CA THR A 324 3.63 -10.38 -23.23
C THR A 324 3.31 -11.36 -24.37
N LEU A 325 2.98 -12.62 -24.04
CA LEU A 325 2.64 -13.62 -25.03
C LEU A 325 1.33 -13.29 -25.78
N SER A 326 0.36 -12.67 -25.10
CA SER A 326 -0.88 -12.19 -25.74
C SER A 326 -0.60 -11.10 -26.76
N LEU A 327 0.23 -10.10 -26.45
CA LEU A 327 0.63 -9.06 -27.40
C LEU A 327 1.44 -9.62 -28.57
N GLN A 328 2.37 -10.54 -28.31
CA GLN A 328 3.12 -11.25 -29.36
C GLN A 328 2.20 -12.08 -30.29
N SER A 329 1.07 -12.52 -29.76
CA SER A 329 0.02 -13.22 -30.51
C SER A 329 -1.00 -12.27 -31.15
N HIS A 330 -0.69 -10.94 -31.21
CA HIS A 330 -1.52 -9.91 -31.81
C HIS A 330 -2.89 -9.71 -31.16
N VAL A 331 -3.03 -10.03 -29.89
CA VAL A 331 -4.22 -9.65 -29.10
C VAL A 331 -4.26 -8.14 -29.00
N ASP A 332 -5.40 -7.54 -29.33
CA ASP A 332 -5.58 -6.10 -29.23
C ASP A 332 -5.28 -5.57 -27.80
N PRO A 333 -4.44 -4.52 -27.67
CA PRO A 333 -4.03 -3.98 -26.36
C PRO A 333 -5.19 -3.55 -25.46
N LYS A 334 -6.30 -3.06 -26.04
CA LYS A 334 -7.50 -2.67 -25.28
C LYS A 334 -8.16 -3.91 -24.66
N THR A 335 -8.36 -4.94 -25.47
CA THR A 335 -8.91 -6.24 -25.03
C THR A 335 -8.05 -6.85 -23.93
N LEU A 336 -6.73 -6.84 -24.10
CA LEU A 336 -5.79 -7.32 -23.09
C LEU A 336 -5.86 -6.49 -21.79
N SER A 337 -5.90 -5.17 -21.90
CA SER A 337 -6.01 -4.25 -20.77
C SER A 337 -7.29 -4.51 -19.95
N GLU A 338 -8.41 -4.72 -20.65
CA GLU A 338 -9.69 -5.07 -20.04
C GLU A 338 -9.63 -6.43 -19.33
N ALA A 339 -9.10 -7.46 -20.00
CA ALA A 339 -8.92 -8.81 -19.44
C ALA A 339 -8.03 -8.79 -18.18
N LEU A 340 -6.95 -8.02 -18.21
CA LEU A 340 -6.07 -7.84 -17.05
C LEU A 340 -6.69 -6.95 -15.95
N GLY A 341 -7.67 -6.11 -16.28
CA GLY A 341 -8.24 -5.12 -15.35
C GLY A 341 -7.22 -4.04 -14.98
N HIS A 342 -6.51 -3.54 -15.97
CA HIS A 342 -5.66 -2.35 -15.84
C HIS A 342 -6.52 -1.08 -15.83
N ALA A 343 -6.00 0.00 -15.24
CA ALA A 343 -6.73 1.26 -15.16
C ALA A 343 -6.84 1.94 -16.53
N THR A 344 -5.79 1.80 -17.37
CA THR A 344 -5.70 2.39 -18.70
C THR A 344 -4.98 1.46 -19.67
N VAL A 345 -5.27 1.59 -20.97
CA VAL A 345 -4.54 0.88 -22.03
C VAL A 345 -3.08 1.35 -22.09
N ALA A 346 -2.83 2.65 -21.87
CA ALA A 346 -1.48 3.20 -21.82
C ALA A 346 -0.61 2.46 -20.80
N PHE A 347 -1.14 2.16 -19.61
CA PHE A 347 -0.41 1.37 -18.61
C PHE A 347 -0.02 -0.02 -19.14
N THR A 348 -0.87 -0.67 -19.97
CA THR A 348 -0.55 -1.96 -20.57
C THR A 348 0.60 -1.82 -21.57
N LEU A 349 0.58 -0.79 -22.41
CA LEU A 349 1.63 -0.54 -23.42
C LEU A 349 2.95 -0.05 -22.80
N ASP A 350 2.90 0.68 -21.68
CA ASP A 350 4.10 1.14 -20.97
C ASP A 350 4.80 0.01 -20.21
N VAL A 351 4.06 -1.04 -19.88
CA VAL A 351 4.55 -2.17 -19.07
C VAL A 351 5.03 -3.33 -19.94
N TYR A 352 4.44 -3.54 -21.12
CA TYR A 352 4.67 -4.68 -22.00
C TYR A 352 5.03 -4.26 -23.44
#